data_07d5d8f5c0699edd4d211b2321183c74
#
_entry.id   07d5d8f5c0699edd4d211b2321183c74
#
_cell.length_a   1.000
_cell.length_b   1.000
_cell.length_c   1.000
_cell.angle_alpha   90.00
_cell.angle_beta   90.00
_cell.angle_gamma   90.00
#
_symmetry.space_group_name_H-M   'P 1'
#
loop_
_entity.id
_entity.type
_entity.pdbx_description
1 polymer ?
#
loop_
_entity_poly.entity_id
_entity_poly.type
_entity_poly.pdbx_seq_one_letter_code
_entity_poly.pdbx_strand_id
1 'polypeptide(L)'
;MTFITLLVAAITGFGSTWLALREQPPTGAVQLGQWRAWPSTGGPAIDPYARAIIQRSGALQLGTGEGVELVADLDSEGRPLSGDCVYDMTGPTPEARIWTLTATATGGKASGEPPSSLTSEGLLRGPGGALAIAIAATPEPGAWLRVPAGEPFRLTLRLYDSPTGFTTRPHVADQLTPVIRRRSCS
;
A
#
# COMPACT_ATOMS: atom_id res chain seq x y z
N MET A 1 -5.27 -46.09 12.49
CA MET A 1 -5.71 -44.79 13.10
C MET A 1 -4.61 -43.74 13.09
N THR A 2 -3.38 -44.06 13.47
CA THR A 2 -2.23 -43.13 13.52
C THR A 2 -1.93 -42.42 12.19
N PHE A 3 -2.07 -43.11 11.04
CA PHE A 3 -1.83 -42.51 9.72
C PHE A 3 -2.85 -41.42 9.37
N ILE A 4 -4.12 -41.63 9.70
CA ILE A 4 -5.20 -40.65 9.47
C ILE A 4 -5.00 -39.42 10.33
N THR A 5 -4.62 -39.56 11.60
CA THR A 5 -4.35 -38.44 12.50
C THR A 5 -3.15 -37.61 12.03
N LEU A 6 -2.08 -38.25 11.56
CA LEU A 6 -0.94 -37.53 10.98
C LEU A 6 -1.30 -36.78 9.69
N LEU A 7 -2.11 -37.39 8.83
CA LEU A 7 -2.57 -36.77 7.60
C LEU A 7 -3.43 -35.52 7.90
N VAL A 8 -4.38 -35.64 8.82
CA VAL A 8 -5.23 -34.53 9.25
C VAL A 8 -4.40 -33.41 9.90
N ALA A 9 -3.45 -33.76 10.76
CA ALA A 9 -2.57 -32.78 11.39
C ALA A 9 -1.70 -32.04 10.36
N ALA A 10 -1.18 -32.74 9.36
CA ALA A 10 -0.40 -32.14 8.28
C ALA A 10 -1.26 -31.21 7.42
N ILE A 11 -2.44 -31.64 6.99
CA ILE A 11 -3.33 -30.82 6.16
C ILE A 11 -3.78 -29.54 6.93
N THR A 12 -4.17 -29.67 8.19
CA THR A 12 -4.59 -28.54 9.00
C THR A 12 -3.42 -27.62 9.31
N GLY A 13 -2.24 -28.13 9.65
CA GLY A 13 -1.04 -27.36 9.95
C GLY A 13 -0.54 -26.59 8.73
N PHE A 14 -0.30 -27.27 7.63
CA PHE A 14 0.16 -26.59 6.39
C PHE A 14 -0.91 -25.70 5.78
N GLY A 15 -2.18 -26.11 5.82
CA GLY A 15 -3.30 -25.32 5.32
C GLY A 15 -3.48 -24.01 6.08
N SER A 16 -3.46 -24.06 7.43
CA SER A 16 -3.55 -22.85 8.25
C SER A 16 -2.35 -21.92 8.09
N THR A 17 -1.14 -22.48 8.03
CA THR A 17 0.08 -21.70 7.79
C THR A 17 0.04 -21.02 6.42
N TRP A 18 -0.36 -21.75 5.38
CA TRP A 18 -0.47 -21.19 4.04
C TRP A 18 -1.51 -20.07 3.96
N LEU A 19 -2.67 -20.24 4.66
CA LEU A 19 -3.70 -19.22 4.73
C LEU A 19 -3.20 -17.97 5.48
N ALA A 20 -2.49 -18.16 6.60
CA ALA A 20 -1.93 -17.05 7.38
C ALA A 20 -0.85 -16.24 6.64
N LEU A 21 -0.13 -16.88 5.70
CA LEU A 21 0.93 -16.24 4.92
C LEU A 21 0.47 -15.69 3.55
N ARG A 22 -0.81 -15.84 3.21
CA ARG A 22 -1.33 -15.39 1.91
C ARG A 22 -1.48 -13.88 1.79
N GLU A 23 -1.77 -13.21 2.88
CA GLU A 23 -2.16 -11.81 2.91
C GLU A 23 -1.09 -10.94 3.58
N GLN A 24 -1.34 -9.66 3.65
CA GLN A 24 -0.49 -8.71 4.38
C GLN A 24 -0.43 -9.10 5.86
N PRO A 25 0.64 -8.69 6.59
CA PRO A 25 0.79 -9.05 8.00
C PRO A 25 -0.51 -8.80 8.78
N PRO A 26 -1.07 -9.82 9.44
CA PRO A 26 -2.38 -9.71 10.10
C PRO A 26 -2.32 -8.82 11.36
N THR A 27 -1.10 -8.57 11.85
CA THR A 27 -0.86 -7.86 13.11
C THR A 27 0.00 -6.62 12.90
N GLY A 28 -0.18 -5.61 13.77
CA GLY A 28 0.64 -4.40 13.78
C GLY A 28 0.30 -3.36 12.70
N ALA A 29 -0.78 -3.57 11.94
CA ALA A 29 -1.25 -2.57 11.00
C ALA A 29 -1.91 -1.39 11.74
N VAL A 30 -1.54 -0.18 11.32
CA VAL A 30 -2.20 1.07 11.72
C VAL A 30 -3.03 1.54 10.54
N GLN A 31 -4.33 1.75 10.75
CA GLN A 31 -5.25 2.26 9.73
C GLN A 31 -5.26 3.79 9.75
N LEU A 32 -5.10 4.40 8.58
CA LEU A 32 -5.04 5.84 8.37
C LEU A 32 -5.97 6.18 7.17
N GLY A 33 -7.27 6.30 7.43
CA GLY A 33 -8.28 6.36 6.38
C GLY A 33 -8.26 5.11 5.50
N GLN A 34 -8.08 5.27 4.19
CA GLN A 34 -7.91 4.17 3.26
C GLN A 34 -6.49 3.59 3.23
N TRP A 35 -5.53 4.23 3.90
CA TRP A 35 -4.14 3.79 3.96
C TRP A 35 -3.89 2.88 5.15
N ARG A 36 -2.97 1.96 4.99
CA ARG A 36 -2.45 1.09 6.05
C ARG A 36 -0.95 1.23 6.14
N ALA A 37 -0.44 1.25 7.36
CA ALA A 37 0.99 1.29 7.64
C ALA A 37 1.36 0.18 8.63
N TRP A 38 2.60 -0.29 8.54
CA TRP A 38 3.17 -1.24 9.50
C TRP A 38 4.47 -0.65 10.08
N PRO A 39 4.38 0.28 11.03
CA PRO A 39 5.53 1.04 11.51
C PRO A 39 6.67 0.19 12.09
N SER A 40 6.34 -1.00 12.61
CA SER A 40 7.31 -1.90 13.25
C SER A 40 8.01 -2.86 12.28
N THR A 41 7.61 -2.93 11.00
CA THR A 41 8.15 -3.92 10.07
C THR A 41 9.60 -3.68 9.68
N GLY A 42 10.07 -2.44 9.72
CA GLY A 42 11.47 -2.08 9.48
C GLY A 42 12.37 -2.15 10.72
N GLY A 43 11.85 -2.57 11.88
CA GLY A 43 12.55 -2.60 13.15
C GLY A 43 13.13 -3.97 13.53
N PRO A 44 13.98 -4.03 14.56
CA PRO A 44 14.60 -5.29 15.02
C PRO A 44 13.59 -6.26 15.65
N ALA A 45 12.46 -5.75 16.16
CA ALA A 45 11.39 -6.52 16.83
C ALA A 45 10.22 -6.83 15.89
N ILE A 46 10.51 -7.08 14.61
CA ILE A 46 9.48 -7.43 13.62
C ILE A 46 8.79 -8.76 13.99
N ASP A 47 7.46 -8.78 13.86
CA ASP A 47 6.65 -9.99 14.00
C ASP A 47 7.13 -11.11 13.06
N PRO A 48 7.25 -12.38 13.51
CA PRO A 48 7.74 -13.50 12.69
C PRO A 48 6.92 -13.73 11.41
N TYR A 49 5.60 -13.57 11.46
CA TYR A 49 4.72 -13.72 10.28
C TYR A 49 4.94 -12.58 9.29
N ALA A 50 5.06 -11.35 9.79
CA ALA A 50 5.41 -10.20 8.96
C ALA A 50 6.74 -10.40 8.25
N ARG A 51 7.77 -10.90 8.97
CA ARG A 51 9.08 -11.23 8.39
C ARG A 51 8.97 -12.28 7.28
N ALA A 52 8.20 -13.36 7.52
CA ALA A 52 8.01 -14.42 6.53
C ALA A 52 7.28 -13.91 5.27
N ILE A 53 6.27 -13.05 5.44
CA ILE A 53 5.54 -12.44 4.31
C ILE A 53 6.46 -11.53 3.48
N ILE A 54 7.25 -10.68 4.14
CA ILE A 54 8.21 -9.78 3.48
C ILE A 54 9.24 -10.58 2.69
N GLN A 55 9.84 -11.60 3.28
CA GLN A 55 10.80 -12.45 2.59
C GLN A 55 10.20 -13.18 1.39
N ARG A 56 8.95 -13.63 1.52
CA ARG A 56 8.24 -14.30 0.44
C ARG A 56 7.84 -13.36 -0.70
N SER A 57 7.42 -12.14 -0.38
CA SER A 57 7.00 -11.13 -1.36
C SER A 57 8.18 -10.43 -2.03
N GLY A 58 9.39 -10.52 -1.45
CA GLY A 58 10.55 -9.76 -1.91
C GLY A 58 10.43 -8.24 -1.68
N ALA A 59 9.47 -7.81 -0.86
CA ALA A 59 9.23 -6.40 -0.58
C ALA A 59 10.42 -5.81 0.19
N LEU A 60 10.96 -4.69 -0.31
CA LEU A 60 11.94 -3.90 0.41
C LEU A 60 11.22 -2.99 1.39
N GLN A 61 11.39 -3.25 2.68
CA GLN A 61 10.83 -2.42 3.74
C GLN A 61 11.74 -1.22 4.02
N LEU A 62 11.11 -0.08 4.33
CA LEU A 62 11.85 1.05 4.89
C LEU A 62 12.24 0.75 6.34
N GLY A 63 13.47 1.04 6.70
CA GLY A 63 13.93 0.99 8.09
C GLY A 63 13.16 2.00 8.94
N THR A 64 12.96 1.71 10.23
CA THR A 64 12.22 2.59 11.16
C THR A 64 12.79 3.99 11.30
N GLY A 65 14.06 4.19 10.93
CA GLY A 65 14.73 5.51 10.90
C GLY A 65 14.74 6.17 9.52
N GLU A 66 14.31 5.47 8.47
CA GLU A 66 14.38 5.96 7.09
C GLU A 66 13.07 6.59 6.62
N GLY A 67 11.95 6.14 7.18
CA GLY A 67 10.64 6.66 6.80
C GLY A 67 9.50 5.70 7.07
N VAL A 68 8.38 5.92 6.37
CA VAL A 68 7.15 5.13 6.51
C VAL A 68 6.58 4.76 5.15
N GLU A 69 6.11 3.53 5.04
CA GLU A 69 5.36 3.03 3.89
C GLU A 69 3.87 2.98 4.21
N LEU A 70 3.07 3.60 3.37
CA LEU A 70 1.62 3.58 3.41
C LEU A 70 1.10 2.82 2.19
N VAL A 71 0.18 1.89 2.42
CA VAL A 71 -0.38 1.03 1.38
C VAL A 71 -1.90 1.21 1.32
N ALA A 72 -2.45 1.35 0.11
CA ALA A 72 -3.89 1.39 -0.12
C ALA A 72 -4.29 0.38 -1.20
N ASP A 73 -5.28 -0.46 -0.87
CA ASP A 73 -5.95 -1.38 -1.79
C ASP A 73 -7.40 -0.96 -2.04
N LEU A 74 -7.90 0.02 -1.28
CA LEU A 74 -9.28 0.48 -1.30
C LEU A 74 -9.34 1.99 -1.57
N ASP A 75 -10.45 2.45 -2.15
CA ASP A 75 -10.78 3.87 -2.26
C ASP A 75 -11.39 4.42 -0.95
N SER A 76 -11.73 5.71 -0.92
CA SER A 76 -12.33 6.36 0.25
C SER A 76 -13.72 5.84 0.64
N GLU A 77 -14.37 5.06 -0.22
CA GLU A 77 -15.65 4.40 0.04
C GLU A 77 -15.49 2.91 0.40
N GLY A 78 -14.24 2.44 0.56
CA GLY A 78 -13.95 1.06 0.92
C GLY A 78 -14.07 0.07 -0.25
N ARG A 79 -14.11 0.53 -1.51
CA ARG A 79 -14.17 -0.33 -2.70
C ARG A 79 -12.76 -0.65 -3.18
N PRO A 80 -12.49 -1.88 -3.66
CA PRO A 80 -11.20 -2.25 -4.23
C PRO A 80 -10.77 -1.33 -5.39
N LEU A 81 -9.48 -1.03 -5.44
CA LEU A 81 -8.88 -0.29 -6.55
C LEU A 81 -8.79 -1.19 -7.79
N SER A 82 -9.33 -0.71 -8.92
CA SER A 82 -9.33 -1.42 -10.21
C SER A 82 -8.84 -0.53 -11.34
N GLY A 83 -8.05 -1.09 -12.24
CA GLY A 83 -7.57 -0.43 -13.45
C GLY A 83 -8.64 -0.08 -14.48
N ASP A 84 -9.90 -0.51 -14.28
CA ASP A 84 -11.06 -0.12 -15.07
C ASP A 84 -11.61 1.26 -14.65
N CYS A 85 -11.10 1.80 -13.54
CA CYS A 85 -11.62 3.04 -12.97
C CYS A 85 -10.56 4.17 -12.97
N VAL A 86 -11.06 5.39 -12.97
CA VAL A 86 -10.29 6.63 -12.80
C VAL A 86 -10.48 7.13 -11.38
N TYR A 87 -9.38 7.50 -10.74
CA TYR A 87 -9.39 8.03 -9.37
C TYR A 87 -8.69 9.38 -9.31
N ASP A 88 -9.14 10.21 -8.38
CA ASP A 88 -8.48 11.43 -7.95
C ASP A 88 -7.88 11.23 -6.56
N MET A 89 -6.56 11.35 -6.46
CA MET A 89 -5.87 11.42 -5.19
C MET A 89 -5.61 12.88 -4.84
N THR A 90 -6.25 13.36 -3.77
CA THR A 90 -6.21 14.76 -3.38
C THR A 90 -6.01 14.92 -1.89
N GLY A 91 -5.51 16.07 -1.47
CA GLY A 91 -5.36 16.44 -0.06
C GLY A 91 -3.92 16.66 0.38
N PRO A 92 -3.68 16.75 1.68
CA PRO A 92 -2.36 16.91 2.24
C PRO A 92 -1.55 15.62 2.10
N THR A 93 -0.23 15.75 2.17
CA THR A 93 0.68 14.64 2.39
C THR A 93 1.34 14.80 3.75
N PRO A 94 1.62 13.70 4.47
CA PRO A 94 2.42 13.78 5.68
C PRO A 94 3.78 14.44 5.40
N GLU A 95 4.33 15.09 6.41
CA GLU A 95 5.64 15.72 6.32
C GLU A 95 6.71 14.66 6.00
N ALA A 96 7.45 14.90 4.92
CA ALA A 96 8.55 14.06 4.47
C ALA A 96 9.51 14.90 3.63
N ARG A 97 10.79 14.57 3.66
CA ARG A 97 11.78 15.23 2.79
C ARG A 97 11.50 14.94 1.31
N ILE A 98 11.19 13.71 1.01
CA ILE A 98 10.76 13.25 -0.31
C ILE A 98 9.75 12.12 -0.14
N TRP A 99 8.84 11.96 -1.08
CA TRP A 99 7.97 10.79 -1.14
C TRP A 99 7.88 10.23 -2.57
N THR A 100 7.57 8.95 -2.64
CA THR A 100 7.28 8.26 -3.90
C THR A 100 5.91 7.59 -3.83
N LEU A 101 5.15 7.68 -4.93
CA LEU A 101 3.89 6.98 -5.09
C LEU A 101 4.03 5.98 -6.24
N THR A 102 3.78 4.71 -5.98
CA THR A 102 3.84 3.64 -6.97
C THR A 102 2.52 2.91 -7.08
N ALA A 103 2.20 2.42 -8.28
CA ALA A 103 1.07 1.55 -8.53
C ALA A 103 1.58 0.17 -9.00
N THR A 104 1.13 -0.89 -8.35
CA THR A 104 1.50 -2.28 -8.67
C THR A 104 0.26 -3.15 -8.82
N ALA A 105 0.24 -4.04 -9.82
CA ALA A 105 -0.82 -5.03 -9.97
C ALA A 105 -0.82 -6.01 -8.78
N THR A 106 -2.01 -6.38 -8.29
CA THR A 106 -2.16 -7.36 -7.20
C THR A 106 -2.57 -8.75 -7.69
N GLY A 107 -2.90 -8.89 -8.98
CA GLY A 107 -3.43 -10.13 -9.58
C GLY A 107 -2.40 -11.23 -9.86
N GLY A 108 -1.14 -11.11 -9.41
CA GLY A 108 -0.12 -12.15 -9.51
C GLY A 108 0.46 -12.39 -10.91
N LYS A 109 -0.04 -11.74 -11.95
CA LYS A 109 0.63 -11.66 -13.24
C LYS A 109 1.59 -10.49 -13.18
N ALA A 110 2.89 -10.78 -13.19
CA ALA A 110 3.88 -9.77 -13.51
C ALA A 110 3.53 -9.29 -14.93
N SER A 111 2.82 -8.17 -15.03
CA SER A 111 2.80 -7.42 -16.29
C SER A 111 4.26 -7.13 -16.57
N GLY A 112 4.79 -7.56 -17.71
CA GLY A 112 6.21 -7.35 -18.07
C GLY A 112 6.61 -5.86 -18.17
N GLU A 113 5.76 -4.98 -17.71
CA GLU A 113 5.90 -3.54 -17.68
C GLU A 113 6.32 -3.08 -16.27
N PRO A 114 7.34 -2.22 -16.15
CA PRO A 114 7.77 -1.72 -14.86
C PRO A 114 6.64 -0.97 -14.16
N PRO A 115 6.55 -1.03 -12.83
CA PRO A 115 5.54 -0.28 -12.07
C PRO A 115 5.68 1.22 -12.34
N SER A 116 4.55 1.89 -12.54
CA SER A 116 4.52 3.34 -12.69
C SER A 116 4.76 4.01 -11.34
N SER A 117 5.52 5.09 -11.34
CA SER A 117 5.85 5.84 -10.13
C SER A 117 5.86 7.34 -10.36
N LEU A 118 5.47 8.08 -9.33
CA LEU A 118 5.64 9.52 -9.21
C LEU A 118 6.47 9.83 -7.97
N THR A 119 7.19 10.94 -8.02
CA THR A 119 7.94 11.47 -6.87
C THR A 119 7.40 12.83 -6.47
N SER A 120 7.68 13.26 -5.24
CA SER A 120 7.32 14.61 -4.77
C SER A 120 8.03 15.72 -5.52
N GLU A 121 9.15 15.40 -6.18
CA GLU A 121 9.90 16.36 -7.00
C GLU A 121 9.25 16.54 -8.37
N GLY A 122 9.09 17.79 -8.79
CA GLY A 122 8.52 18.12 -10.09
C GLY A 122 6.98 18.07 -10.17
N LEU A 123 6.28 17.71 -9.08
CA LEU A 123 4.83 17.76 -9.05
C LEU A 123 4.32 19.17 -8.76
N LEU A 124 3.44 19.65 -9.65
CA LEU A 124 2.71 20.90 -9.40
C LEU A 124 1.72 20.67 -8.26
N ARG A 125 1.81 21.51 -7.24
CA ARG A 125 0.87 21.50 -6.11
C ARG A 125 -0.20 22.55 -6.32
N GLY A 126 -1.42 22.23 -5.93
CA GLY A 126 -2.53 23.16 -5.91
C GLY A 126 -2.40 24.22 -4.82
N PRO A 127 -3.39 25.13 -4.72
CA PRO A 127 -3.44 26.15 -3.66
C PRO A 127 -3.31 25.51 -2.26
N GLY A 128 -2.52 26.14 -1.39
CA GLY A 128 -2.24 25.59 -0.06
C GLY A 128 -1.34 24.38 -0.02
N GLY A 129 -0.62 24.04 -1.11
CA GLY A 129 0.26 22.88 -1.17
C GLY A 129 -0.45 21.54 -1.36
N ALA A 130 -1.74 21.56 -1.66
CA ALA A 130 -2.54 20.35 -1.82
C ALA A 130 -2.04 19.50 -3.00
N LEU A 131 -2.05 18.20 -2.80
CA LEU A 131 -1.77 17.21 -3.84
C LEU A 131 -3.00 17.05 -4.74
N ALA A 132 -2.77 16.91 -6.05
CA ALA A 132 -3.80 16.55 -7.03
C ALA A 132 -3.17 15.65 -8.09
N ILE A 133 -3.44 14.34 -8.00
CA ILE A 133 -2.92 13.31 -8.91
C ILE A 133 -4.11 12.52 -9.44
N ALA A 134 -4.20 12.43 -10.78
CA ALA A 134 -5.09 11.49 -11.45
C ALA A 134 -4.44 10.10 -11.48
N ILE A 135 -5.21 9.05 -11.19
CA ILE A 135 -4.75 7.66 -11.20
C ILE A 135 -5.65 6.91 -12.18
N ALA A 136 -5.09 6.48 -13.30
CA ALA A 136 -5.85 5.87 -14.39
C ALA A 136 -4.95 5.01 -15.29
N ALA A 137 -5.55 4.05 -16.00
CA ALA A 137 -4.84 3.28 -17.03
C ALA A 137 -4.53 4.11 -18.29
N THR A 138 -5.37 5.11 -18.59
CA THR A 138 -5.20 6.03 -19.72
C THR A 138 -4.65 7.38 -19.27
N PRO A 139 -3.93 8.10 -20.13
CA PRO A 139 -3.39 9.43 -19.80
C PRO A 139 -4.48 10.41 -19.37
N GLU A 140 -4.21 11.13 -18.29
CA GLU A 140 -5.08 12.16 -17.72
C GLU A 140 -4.33 13.51 -17.67
N PRO A 141 -5.04 14.65 -17.76
CA PRO A 141 -4.42 15.96 -17.61
C PRO A 141 -3.81 16.19 -16.25
N GLY A 142 -2.69 16.90 -16.20
CA GLY A 142 -1.99 17.24 -14.94
C GLY A 142 -1.04 16.16 -14.47
N ALA A 143 -0.90 16.00 -13.16
CA ALA A 143 -0.12 14.92 -12.59
C ALA A 143 -0.91 13.60 -12.71
N TRP A 144 -0.33 12.64 -13.42
CA TRP A 144 -0.99 11.37 -13.71
C TRP A 144 -0.09 10.19 -13.33
N LEU A 145 -0.65 9.25 -12.58
CA LEU A 145 -0.05 7.96 -12.28
C LEU A 145 -0.75 6.88 -13.10
N ARG A 146 0.00 6.21 -13.99
CA ARG A 146 -0.52 5.09 -14.76
C ARG A 146 -0.72 3.86 -13.88
N VAL A 147 -1.82 3.14 -14.09
CA VAL A 147 -2.11 1.86 -13.44
C VAL A 147 -2.32 0.75 -14.47
N PRO A 148 -2.16 -0.53 -14.11
CA PRO A 148 -2.48 -1.64 -14.98
C PRO A 148 -3.96 -1.62 -15.39
N ALA A 149 -4.25 -1.68 -16.69
CA ALA A 149 -5.62 -1.71 -17.21
C ALA A 149 -6.31 -3.03 -16.90
N GLY A 150 -7.57 -2.97 -16.47
CA GLY A 150 -8.40 -4.16 -16.25
C GLY A 150 -8.00 -5.03 -15.06
N GLU A 151 -7.03 -4.65 -14.28
CA GLU A 151 -6.53 -5.44 -13.15
C GLU A 151 -6.68 -4.69 -11.82
N PRO A 152 -6.90 -5.42 -10.71
CA PRO A 152 -6.80 -4.81 -9.39
C PRO A 152 -5.36 -4.38 -9.12
N PHE A 153 -5.21 -3.21 -8.49
CA PHE A 153 -3.91 -2.67 -8.18
C PHE A 153 -3.82 -2.16 -6.74
N ARG A 154 -2.59 -1.96 -6.32
CA ARG A 154 -2.21 -1.42 -5.02
C ARG A 154 -1.45 -0.13 -5.21
N LEU A 155 -1.74 0.86 -4.38
CA LEU A 155 -0.95 2.06 -4.25
C LEU A 155 -0.01 1.93 -3.05
N THR A 156 1.24 2.30 -3.26
CA THR A 156 2.25 2.36 -2.22
C THR A 156 2.84 3.77 -2.18
N LEU A 157 2.62 4.48 -1.08
CA LEU A 157 3.18 5.80 -0.80
C LEU A 157 4.30 5.65 0.21
N ARG A 158 5.55 5.89 -0.21
CA ARG A 158 6.72 5.87 0.67
C ARG A 158 7.14 7.29 1.00
N LEU A 159 7.23 7.55 2.28
CA LEU A 159 7.63 8.83 2.87
C LEU A 159 9.04 8.66 3.44
N TYR A 160 10.01 9.37 2.89
CA TYR A 160 11.41 9.30 3.33
C TYR A 160 11.75 10.47 4.25
N ASP A 161 12.54 10.17 5.29
CA ASP A 161 12.94 11.15 6.30
C ASP A 161 11.71 11.85 6.92
N SER A 162 10.69 11.04 7.21
CA SER A 162 9.42 11.46 7.80
C SER A 162 9.42 11.15 9.28
N PRO A 163 8.90 12.07 10.13
CA PRO A 163 8.72 11.77 11.54
C PRO A 163 7.82 10.55 11.71
N THR A 164 8.35 9.44 12.22
CA THR A 164 7.57 8.20 12.43
C THR A 164 6.45 8.39 13.44
N GLY A 165 6.50 9.46 14.22
CA GLY A 165 5.49 9.80 15.24
C GLY A 165 4.08 10.05 14.71
N PHE A 166 3.89 10.31 13.41
CA PHE A 166 2.53 10.49 12.89
C PHE A 166 1.72 9.18 12.90
N THR A 167 2.36 8.01 12.71
CA THR A 167 1.69 6.71 12.74
C THR A 167 1.26 6.30 14.16
N THR A 168 1.82 6.92 15.19
CA THR A 168 1.45 6.67 16.60
C THR A 168 0.19 7.45 17.03
N ARG A 169 -0.28 8.38 16.20
CA ARG A 169 -1.48 9.19 16.44
C ARG A 169 -2.46 9.06 15.26
N PRO A 170 -3.17 7.94 15.13
CA PRO A 170 -3.99 7.63 13.94
C PRO A 170 -4.99 8.73 13.56
N HIS A 171 -5.66 9.33 14.53
CA HIS A 171 -6.64 10.41 14.26
C HIS A 171 -6.03 11.68 13.65
N VAL A 172 -4.78 12.01 14.00
CA VAL A 172 -4.08 13.15 13.41
C VAL A 172 -3.52 12.76 12.03
N ALA A 173 -2.99 11.56 11.93
CA ALA A 173 -2.43 11.03 10.70
C ALA A 173 -3.48 10.86 9.59
N ASP A 174 -4.70 10.49 9.94
CA ASP A 174 -5.82 10.38 9.00
C ASP A 174 -6.11 11.70 8.28
N GLN A 175 -6.02 12.82 9.00
CA GLN A 175 -6.20 14.15 8.43
C GLN A 175 -5.03 14.63 7.55
N LEU A 176 -3.87 13.97 7.67
CA LEU A 176 -2.65 14.32 6.94
C LEU A 176 -2.40 13.42 5.72
N THR A 177 -3.21 12.38 5.52
CA THR A 177 -3.05 11.47 4.38
C THR A 177 -3.95 11.87 3.20
N PRO A 178 -3.47 11.73 1.95
CA PRO A 178 -4.28 12.06 0.78
C PRO A 178 -5.44 11.08 0.62
N VAL A 179 -6.57 11.59 0.13
CA VAL A 179 -7.80 10.83 -0.08
C VAL A 179 -7.86 10.34 -1.52
N ILE A 180 -8.22 9.07 -1.72
CA ILE A 180 -8.37 8.44 -3.03
C ILE A 180 -9.87 8.34 -3.33
N ARG A 181 -10.37 9.16 -4.24
CA ARG A 181 -11.78 9.16 -4.63
C ARG A 181 -11.93 8.59 -6.04
N ARG A 182 -12.88 7.69 -6.21
CA ARG A 182 -13.25 7.16 -7.51
C ARG A 182 -14.05 8.22 -8.27
N ARG A 183 -13.62 8.55 -9.51
CA ARG A 183 -14.30 9.49 -10.39
C ARG A 183 -15.29 8.77 -11.29
N SER A 184 -14.83 7.74 -12.00
CA SER A 184 -15.64 6.96 -12.95
C SER A 184 -15.05 5.57 -13.16
N CYS A 185 -15.83 4.65 -13.68
CA CYS A 185 -15.40 3.34 -14.17
C CYS A 185 -15.99 3.09 -15.56
N SER A 186 -15.23 2.39 -16.39
CA SER A 186 -15.68 1.91 -17.72
C SER A 186 -16.39 0.58 -17.60
#